data_95221d67dd4222c607a82940582bd051
#
_entry.id   95221d67dd4222c607a82940582bd051
#
_cell.length_a   1.000
_cell.length_b   1.000
_cell.length_c   1.000
_cell.angle_alpha   90.00
_cell.angle_beta   90.00
_cell.angle_gamma   90.00
#
_symmetry.space_group_name_H-M   'P 1'
#
loop_
_entity.id
_entity.type
_entity.pdbx_description
1 polymer ?
#
loop_
_entity_poly.entity_id
_entity_poly.type
_entity_poly.pdbx_seq_one_letter_code
_entity_poly.pdbx_strand_id
1 'polypeptide(L)'
;LEQVVTSGTHLERVLQCRFLLAIIYALSGRKRLADFELNKLLETGYMTSSVYAAIAFVAWEQNDTEKCLAYYEKSLETDSENITSLNGLGYVLACEEKDLTKALTLCKKAVKSAPKSAACLDSLGWVYYKLGLYDDARQYLEQAEMLDKDNVEIARHIKALEKVKK
;
A
#
# COMPACT_ATOMS: atom_id res chain seq x y z
N LEU A 1 10.77 24.91 30.57
CA LEU A 1 9.61 24.56 29.74
C LEU A 1 9.92 24.76 28.23
N GLU A 2 10.47 25.90 27.83
CA GLU A 2 10.86 26.15 26.42
C GLU A 2 11.89 25.16 25.87
N GLN A 3 12.89 24.75 26.65
CA GLN A 3 13.88 23.74 26.25
C GLN A 3 13.26 22.34 26.05
N VAL A 4 12.25 21.97 26.81
CA VAL A 4 11.55 20.70 26.66
C VAL A 4 10.68 20.70 25.39
N VAL A 5 10.02 21.80 25.09
CA VAL A 5 9.21 21.95 23.88
C VAL A 5 10.09 21.95 22.62
N THR A 6 11.25 22.63 22.63
CA THR A 6 12.18 22.64 21.51
C THR A 6 12.87 21.30 21.29
N SER A 7 13.18 20.53 22.33
CA SER A 7 13.74 19.19 22.20
C SER A 7 12.71 18.19 21.65
N GLY A 8 11.44 18.29 22.08
CA GLY A 8 10.36 17.44 21.57
C GLY A 8 10.08 17.64 20.09
N THR A 9 9.98 18.91 19.65
CA THR A 9 9.80 19.23 18.23
C THR A 9 10.99 18.84 17.36
N HIS A 10 12.21 18.90 17.91
CA HIS A 10 13.40 18.46 17.19
C HIS A 10 13.40 16.93 17.00
N LEU A 11 13.05 16.16 18.03
CA LEU A 11 12.95 14.70 17.94
C LEU A 11 11.88 14.28 16.92
N GLU A 12 10.70 14.86 16.98
CA GLU A 12 9.61 14.55 16.04
C GLU A 12 10.04 14.83 14.59
N ARG A 13 10.69 15.95 14.32
CA ARG A 13 11.23 16.25 12.99
C ARG A 13 12.26 15.23 12.54
N VAL A 14 13.15 14.78 13.42
CA VAL A 14 14.14 13.73 13.11
C VAL A 14 13.42 12.43 12.73
N LEU A 15 12.39 12.04 13.47
CA LEU A 15 11.61 10.82 13.19
C LEU A 15 10.85 10.93 11.87
N GLN A 16 10.26 12.09 11.57
CA GLN A 16 9.62 12.35 10.27
C GLN A 16 10.62 12.30 9.11
N CYS A 17 11.80 12.91 9.27
CA CYS A 17 12.86 12.81 8.25
C CYS A 17 13.34 11.38 8.02
N ARG A 18 13.48 10.60 9.08
CA ARG A 18 13.83 9.18 9.02
C ARG A 18 12.75 8.37 8.28
N PHE A 19 11.49 8.65 8.55
CA PHE A 19 10.38 8.03 7.85
C PHE A 19 10.39 8.36 6.35
N LEU A 20 10.56 9.64 5.98
CA LEU A 20 10.67 10.04 4.57
C LEU A 20 11.87 9.39 3.88
N LEU A 21 13.00 9.28 4.57
CA LEU A 21 14.18 8.59 4.05
C LEU A 21 13.90 7.11 3.80
N ALA A 22 13.20 6.44 4.71
CA ALA A 22 12.77 5.07 4.54
C ALA A 22 11.89 4.88 3.28
N ILE A 23 10.94 5.79 3.06
CA ILE A 23 10.09 5.78 1.84
C ILE A 23 10.94 5.97 0.58
N ILE A 24 11.87 6.92 0.57
CA ILE A 24 12.77 7.15 -0.58
C ILE A 24 13.60 5.88 -0.86
N TYR A 25 14.12 5.22 0.16
CA TYR A 25 14.86 3.97 0.00
C TYR A 25 13.97 2.83 -0.53
N ALA A 26 12.74 2.71 -0.05
CA ALA A 26 11.80 1.71 -0.54
C ALA A 26 11.48 1.91 -2.03
N LEU A 27 11.12 3.13 -2.42
CA LEU A 27 10.78 3.47 -3.81
C LEU A 27 11.99 3.38 -4.76
N SER A 28 13.22 3.56 -4.25
CA SER A 28 14.45 3.40 -5.04
C SER A 28 14.99 1.96 -5.07
N GLY A 29 14.22 0.99 -4.56
CA GLY A 29 14.61 -0.42 -4.52
C GLY A 29 15.68 -0.78 -3.48
N ARG A 30 16.07 0.17 -2.62
CA ARG A 30 17.07 -0.03 -1.56
C ARG A 30 16.43 -0.64 -0.31
N LYS A 31 15.83 -1.82 -0.46
CA LYS A 31 14.98 -2.49 0.54
C LYS A 31 15.64 -2.64 1.92
N ARG A 32 16.93 -3.01 1.98
CA ARG A 32 17.66 -3.17 3.25
C ARG A 32 17.82 -1.85 4.02
N LEU A 33 18.03 -0.74 3.30
CA LEU A 33 18.15 0.58 3.93
C LEU A 33 16.77 1.07 4.41
N ALA A 34 15.71 0.82 3.64
CA ALA A 34 14.35 1.10 4.06
C ALA A 34 13.99 0.34 5.35
N ASP A 35 14.28 -0.95 5.39
CA ASP A 35 14.05 -1.81 6.56
C ASP A 35 14.82 -1.31 7.79
N PHE A 36 16.08 -0.92 7.61
CA PHE A 36 16.89 -0.36 8.70
C PHE A 36 16.26 0.91 9.30
N GLU A 37 15.86 1.87 8.44
CA GLU A 37 15.25 3.12 8.91
C GLU A 37 13.88 2.89 9.57
N LEU A 38 13.06 1.98 9.03
CA LEU A 38 11.76 1.61 9.59
C LEU A 38 11.91 0.91 10.96
N ASN A 39 12.87 0.00 11.11
CA ASN A 39 13.14 -0.65 12.38
C ASN A 39 13.61 0.37 13.44
N LYS A 40 14.43 1.34 13.05
CA LYS A 40 14.83 2.43 13.96
C LYS A 40 13.64 3.27 14.43
N LEU A 41 12.64 3.50 13.57
CA LEU A 41 11.40 4.17 13.99
C LEU A 41 10.63 3.34 15.01
N LEU A 42 10.51 2.04 14.81
CA LEU A 42 9.87 1.13 15.77
C LEU A 42 10.59 1.12 17.11
N GLU A 43 11.92 1.05 17.13
CA GLU A 43 12.75 1.08 18.35
C GLU A 43 12.53 2.36 19.16
N THR A 44 12.23 3.49 18.51
CA THR A 44 11.94 4.77 19.18
C THR A 44 10.49 4.91 19.64
N GLY A 45 9.64 3.92 19.36
CA GLY A 45 8.20 3.99 19.66
C GLY A 45 7.39 4.84 18.67
N TYR A 46 7.97 5.25 17.55
CA TYR A 46 7.25 6.02 16.51
C TYR A 46 6.41 5.07 15.63
N MET A 47 5.29 4.63 16.21
CA MET A 47 4.43 3.56 15.66
C MET A 47 3.14 4.14 15.07
N THR A 48 3.26 4.90 13.98
CA THR A 48 2.09 5.44 13.27
C THR A 48 1.56 4.44 12.24
N SER A 49 0.31 4.61 11.85
CA SER A 49 -0.30 3.79 10.80
C SER A 49 0.50 3.85 9.49
N SER A 50 1.04 5.02 9.13
CA SER A 50 1.89 5.18 7.95
C SER A 50 3.22 4.43 8.05
N VAL A 51 3.82 4.34 9.24
CA VAL A 51 5.05 3.54 9.46
C VAL A 51 4.74 2.05 9.28
N TYR A 52 3.64 1.57 9.84
CA TYR A 52 3.22 0.19 9.65
C TYR A 52 2.92 -0.13 8.18
N ALA A 53 2.23 0.78 7.46
CA ALA A 53 1.99 0.62 6.02
C ALA A 53 3.29 0.54 5.21
N ALA A 54 4.29 1.35 5.55
CA ALA A 54 5.60 1.32 4.89
C ALA A 54 6.35 0.00 5.15
N ILE A 55 6.30 -0.52 6.38
CA ILE A 55 6.90 -1.83 6.72
C ILE A 55 6.20 -2.94 5.92
N ALA A 56 4.87 -2.90 5.83
CA ALA A 56 4.11 -3.86 5.03
C ALA A 56 4.52 -3.82 3.55
N PHE A 57 4.63 -2.63 2.97
CA PHE A 57 5.08 -2.47 1.58
C PHE A 57 6.49 -3.03 1.36
N VAL A 58 7.45 -2.72 2.24
CA VAL A 58 8.82 -3.24 2.14
C VAL A 58 8.84 -4.77 2.28
N ALA A 59 8.03 -5.33 3.18
CA ALA A 59 7.90 -6.77 3.36
C ALA A 59 7.35 -7.45 2.09
N TRP A 60 6.32 -6.86 1.45
CA TRP A 60 5.80 -7.32 0.16
C TRP A 60 6.88 -7.36 -0.91
N GLU A 61 7.64 -6.28 -1.03
CA GLU A 61 8.76 -6.19 -1.97
C GLU A 61 9.90 -7.20 -1.70
N GLN A 62 9.95 -7.74 -0.48
CA GLN A 62 10.89 -8.78 -0.07
C GLN A 62 10.31 -10.20 -0.19
N ASN A 63 9.07 -10.34 -0.70
CA ASN A 63 8.29 -11.58 -0.75
C ASN A 63 7.98 -12.18 0.65
N ASP A 64 7.93 -11.35 1.69
CA ASP A 64 7.51 -11.74 3.03
C ASP A 64 6.02 -11.40 3.21
N THR A 65 5.17 -12.24 2.62
CA THR A 65 3.72 -12.05 2.61
C THR A 65 3.11 -12.06 4.02
N GLU A 66 3.63 -12.89 4.93
CA GLU A 66 3.10 -12.96 6.30
C GLU A 66 3.34 -11.65 7.05
N LYS A 67 4.57 -11.15 7.02
CA LYS A 67 4.93 -9.86 7.60
C LYS A 67 4.13 -8.72 6.95
N CYS A 68 3.97 -8.75 5.63
CA CYS A 68 3.20 -7.76 4.88
C CYS A 68 1.75 -7.67 5.39
N LEU A 69 1.04 -8.79 5.43
CA LEU A 69 -0.35 -8.85 5.88
C LEU A 69 -0.47 -8.37 7.34
N ALA A 70 0.38 -8.87 8.24
CA ALA A 70 0.36 -8.50 9.65
C ALA A 70 0.56 -6.99 9.87
N TYR A 71 1.46 -6.35 9.12
CA TYR A 71 1.70 -4.93 9.29
C TYR A 71 0.65 -4.03 8.62
N TYR A 72 0.03 -4.46 7.52
CA TYR A 72 -1.14 -3.74 7.01
C TYR A 72 -2.33 -3.82 7.99
N GLU A 73 -2.56 -4.96 8.62
CA GLU A 73 -3.60 -5.09 9.65
C GLU A 73 -3.32 -4.18 10.86
N LYS A 74 -2.09 -4.17 11.40
CA LYS A 74 -1.67 -3.23 12.46
C LYS A 74 -1.87 -1.77 12.06
N SER A 75 -1.60 -1.44 10.81
CA SER A 75 -1.84 -0.09 10.30
C SER A 75 -3.31 0.27 10.37
N LEU A 76 -4.20 -0.63 9.94
CA LEU A 76 -5.65 -0.42 9.96
C LEU A 76 -6.25 -0.48 11.37
N GLU A 77 -5.63 -1.19 12.32
CA GLU A 77 -5.97 -1.12 13.74
C GLU A 77 -5.66 0.27 14.33
N THR A 78 -4.57 0.90 13.87
CA THR A 78 -4.16 2.24 14.31
C THR A 78 -4.97 3.34 13.63
N ASP A 79 -5.26 3.19 12.34
CA ASP A 79 -6.07 4.10 11.53
C ASP A 79 -6.83 3.31 10.46
N SER A 80 -8.10 3.04 10.73
CA SER A 80 -8.99 2.25 9.86
C SER A 80 -9.29 2.89 8.51
N GLU A 81 -8.92 4.17 8.32
CA GLU A 81 -9.11 4.93 7.08
C GLU A 81 -7.80 5.12 6.32
N ASN A 82 -6.69 4.54 6.77
CA ASN A 82 -5.42 4.63 6.07
C ASN A 82 -5.51 4.03 4.66
N ILE A 83 -5.55 4.91 3.66
CA ILE A 83 -5.78 4.54 2.25
C ILE A 83 -4.71 3.58 1.73
N THR A 84 -3.44 3.82 2.09
CA THR A 84 -2.31 2.96 1.68
C THR A 84 -2.51 1.54 2.17
N SER A 85 -2.94 1.37 3.43
CA SER A 85 -3.16 0.05 4.02
C SER A 85 -4.43 -0.62 3.53
N LEU A 86 -5.51 0.14 3.34
CA LEU A 86 -6.73 -0.38 2.70
C LEU A 86 -6.44 -0.94 1.31
N ASN A 87 -5.74 -0.16 0.50
CA ASN A 87 -5.35 -0.55 -0.85
C ASN A 87 -4.36 -1.71 -0.84
N GLY A 88 -3.28 -1.59 -0.07
CA GLY A 88 -2.20 -2.58 -0.03
C GLY A 88 -2.67 -3.94 0.49
N LEU A 89 -3.43 -3.97 1.59
CA LEU A 89 -3.99 -5.23 2.12
C LEU A 89 -4.93 -5.88 1.10
N GLY A 90 -5.84 -5.09 0.51
CA GLY A 90 -6.77 -5.59 -0.51
C GLY A 90 -6.04 -6.17 -1.72
N TYR A 91 -5.02 -5.48 -2.21
CA TYR A 91 -4.20 -5.94 -3.33
C TYR A 91 -3.46 -7.24 -3.02
N VAL A 92 -2.78 -7.32 -1.87
CA VAL A 92 -2.03 -8.52 -1.47
C VAL A 92 -2.96 -9.72 -1.29
N LEU A 93 -4.12 -9.54 -0.65
CA LEU A 93 -5.13 -10.60 -0.53
C LEU A 93 -5.60 -11.09 -1.90
N ALA A 94 -5.77 -10.20 -2.88
CA ALA A 94 -6.14 -10.58 -4.24
C ALA A 94 -5.02 -11.32 -4.96
N CYS A 95 -3.76 -10.91 -4.82
CA CYS A 95 -2.61 -11.61 -5.39
C CYS A 95 -2.45 -13.02 -4.85
N GLU A 96 -2.66 -13.19 -3.55
CA GLU A 96 -2.60 -14.48 -2.85
C GLU A 96 -3.87 -15.33 -3.01
N GLU A 97 -4.91 -14.79 -3.65
CA GLU A 97 -6.25 -15.40 -3.78
C GLU A 97 -6.86 -15.79 -2.42
N LYS A 98 -6.54 -14.99 -1.39
CA LYS A 98 -7.04 -15.15 -0.02
C LYS A 98 -8.15 -14.15 0.25
N ASP A 99 -9.26 -14.59 0.80
CA ASP A 99 -10.40 -13.74 1.22
C ASP A 99 -10.72 -12.59 0.23
N LEU A 100 -11.06 -12.94 -1.00
CA LEU A 100 -11.39 -11.98 -2.06
C LEU A 100 -12.55 -11.06 -1.69
N THR A 101 -13.45 -11.49 -0.79
CA THR A 101 -14.54 -10.66 -0.27
C THR A 101 -14.02 -9.53 0.60
N LYS A 102 -13.08 -9.83 1.51
CA LYS A 102 -12.36 -8.80 2.32
C LYS A 102 -11.56 -7.89 1.40
N ALA A 103 -10.82 -8.44 0.43
CA ALA A 103 -10.06 -7.67 -0.56
C ALA A 103 -10.95 -6.66 -1.29
N LEU A 104 -12.11 -7.09 -1.79
CA LEU A 104 -13.07 -6.23 -2.49
C LEU A 104 -13.58 -5.09 -1.59
N THR A 105 -13.90 -5.40 -0.34
CA THR A 105 -14.39 -4.41 0.63
C THR A 105 -13.34 -3.34 0.91
N LEU A 106 -12.08 -3.76 1.12
CA LEU A 106 -10.96 -2.87 1.39
C LEU A 106 -10.64 -1.97 0.18
N CYS A 107 -10.53 -2.54 -1.02
CA CYS A 107 -10.25 -1.77 -2.23
C CYS A 107 -11.39 -0.80 -2.57
N LYS A 108 -12.66 -1.18 -2.40
CA LYS A 108 -13.79 -0.26 -2.55
C LYS A 108 -13.71 0.92 -1.58
N LYS A 109 -13.33 0.68 -0.33
CA LYS A 109 -13.14 1.74 0.67
C LYS A 109 -11.98 2.66 0.28
N ALA A 110 -10.87 2.10 -0.21
CA ALA A 110 -9.74 2.89 -0.71
C ALA A 110 -10.12 3.78 -1.89
N VAL A 111 -10.82 3.25 -2.90
CA VAL A 111 -11.29 4.02 -4.07
C VAL A 111 -12.29 5.10 -3.65
N LYS A 112 -13.19 4.82 -2.70
CA LYS A 112 -14.12 5.83 -2.17
C LYS A 112 -13.38 7.02 -1.56
N SER A 113 -12.29 6.77 -0.85
CA SER A 113 -11.47 7.82 -0.21
C SER A 113 -10.51 8.51 -1.19
N ALA A 114 -10.05 7.79 -2.24
CA ALA A 114 -9.13 8.31 -3.25
C ALA A 114 -9.57 7.94 -4.69
N PRO A 115 -10.68 8.52 -5.20
CA PRO A 115 -11.29 8.10 -6.47
C PRO A 115 -10.46 8.41 -7.72
N LYS A 116 -9.41 9.22 -7.59
CA LYS A 116 -8.48 9.57 -8.69
C LYS A 116 -7.08 8.95 -8.47
N SER A 117 -6.97 7.95 -7.60
CA SER A 117 -5.72 7.20 -7.42
C SER A 117 -5.66 6.05 -8.41
N ALA A 118 -4.72 6.11 -9.37
CA ALA A 118 -4.48 5.02 -10.32
C ALA A 118 -4.22 3.69 -9.60
N ALA A 119 -3.42 3.71 -8.52
CA ALA A 119 -3.11 2.51 -7.73
C ALA A 119 -4.36 1.90 -7.06
N CYS A 120 -5.28 2.75 -6.52
CA CYS A 120 -6.50 2.23 -5.90
C CYS A 120 -7.46 1.64 -6.95
N LEU A 121 -7.60 2.29 -8.11
CA LEU A 121 -8.42 1.80 -9.21
C LEU A 121 -7.85 0.50 -9.79
N ASP A 122 -6.55 0.42 -9.99
CA ASP A 122 -5.86 -0.78 -10.44
C ASP A 122 -6.07 -1.95 -9.49
N SER A 123 -5.84 -1.75 -8.21
CA SER A 123 -6.05 -2.78 -7.19
C SER A 123 -7.51 -3.28 -7.16
N LEU A 124 -8.47 -2.37 -7.26
CA LEU A 124 -9.88 -2.75 -7.31
C LEU A 124 -10.20 -3.53 -8.60
N GLY A 125 -9.69 -3.09 -9.74
CA GLY A 125 -9.80 -3.81 -11.01
C GLY A 125 -9.19 -5.20 -10.94
N TRP A 126 -8.02 -5.33 -10.29
CA TRP A 126 -7.37 -6.63 -10.09
C TRP A 126 -8.18 -7.57 -9.18
N VAL A 127 -8.79 -7.04 -8.10
CA VAL A 127 -9.70 -7.83 -7.26
C VAL A 127 -10.91 -8.33 -8.07
N TYR A 128 -11.52 -7.49 -8.89
CA TYR A 128 -12.63 -7.91 -9.76
C TYR A 128 -12.19 -8.99 -10.77
N TYR A 129 -10.98 -8.85 -11.34
CA TYR A 129 -10.40 -9.87 -12.21
C TYR A 129 -10.28 -11.22 -11.48
N LYS A 130 -9.76 -11.23 -10.26
CA LYS A 130 -9.62 -12.45 -9.44
C LYS A 130 -10.96 -13.06 -9.05
N LEU A 131 -12.02 -12.27 -8.96
CA LEU A 131 -13.39 -12.73 -8.74
C LEU A 131 -14.07 -13.23 -10.02
N GLY A 132 -13.43 -13.12 -11.20
CA GLY A 132 -14.04 -13.48 -12.49
C GLY A 132 -15.05 -12.45 -13.01
N LEU A 133 -15.14 -11.28 -12.40
CA LEU A 133 -16.03 -10.17 -12.78
C LEU A 133 -15.30 -9.25 -13.79
N TYR A 134 -15.13 -9.78 -15.00
CA TYR A 134 -14.24 -9.19 -16.00
C TYR A 134 -14.69 -7.85 -16.57
N ASP A 135 -15.99 -7.59 -16.62
CA ASP A 135 -16.51 -6.29 -17.09
C ASP A 135 -16.21 -5.19 -16.07
N ASP A 136 -16.43 -5.46 -14.77
CA ASP A 136 -16.05 -4.54 -13.70
C ASP A 136 -14.53 -4.34 -13.66
N ALA A 137 -13.75 -5.42 -13.79
CA ALA A 137 -12.29 -5.35 -13.86
C ALA A 137 -11.83 -4.41 -14.97
N ARG A 138 -12.41 -4.54 -16.17
CA ARG A 138 -12.10 -3.69 -17.33
C ARG A 138 -12.35 -2.22 -17.02
N GLN A 139 -13.52 -1.91 -16.48
CA GLN A 139 -13.90 -0.53 -16.18
C GLN A 139 -12.88 0.16 -15.26
N TYR A 140 -12.43 -0.51 -14.21
CA TYR A 140 -11.49 0.06 -13.25
C TYR A 140 -10.04 0.10 -13.76
N LEU A 141 -9.59 -0.94 -14.48
CA LEU A 141 -8.25 -0.98 -15.05
C LEU A 141 -8.06 0.07 -16.16
N GLU A 142 -9.06 0.28 -17.02
CA GLU A 142 -9.01 1.33 -18.04
C GLU A 142 -8.98 2.74 -17.40
N GLN A 143 -9.71 2.96 -16.31
CA GLN A 143 -9.63 4.22 -15.55
C GLN A 143 -8.25 4.42 -14.92
N ALA A 144 -7.64 3.36 -14.38
CA ALA A 144 -6.29 3.41 -13.83
C ALA A 144 -5.26 3.77 -14.92
N GLU A 145 -5.34 3.14 -16.09
CA GLU A 145 -4.46 3.41 -17.22
C GLU A 145 -4.58 4.85 -17.73
N MET A 146 -5.80 5.41 -17.77
CA MET A 146 -5.98 6.80 -18.16
C MET A 146 -5.27 7.79 -17.22
N LEU A 147 -5.13 7.42 -15.94
CA LEU A 147 -4.48 8.27 -14.93
C LEU A 147 -2.97 8.08 -14.87
N ASP A 148 -2.46 6.87 -15.20
CA ASP A 148 -1.03 6.53 -15.14
C ASP A 148 -0.69 5.55 -16.29
N LYS A 149 -0.47 6.10 -17.47
CA LYS A 149 -0.28 5.34 -18.73
C LYS A 149 1.03 4.56 -18.78
N ASP A 150 2.04 5.02 -18.04
CA ASP A 150 3.38 4.42 -18.08
C ASP A 150 3.57 3.36 -16.98
N ASN A 151 2.52 3.05 -16.24
CA ASN A 151 2.57 2.10 -15.14
C ASN A 151 2.61 0.65 -15.64
N VAL A 152 3.74 0.02 -15.41
CA VAL A 152 4.01 -1.36 -15.88
C VAL A 152 3.07 -2.38 -15.24
N GLU A 153 2.64 -2.15 -14.00
CA GLU A 153 1.76 -3.07 -13.27
C GLU A 153 0.33 -3.01 -13.81
N ILE A 154 -0.19 -1.80 -14.03
CA ILE A 154 -1.49 -1.59 -14.68
C ILE A 154 -1.53 -2.26 -16.06
N ALA A 155 -0.49 -2.02 -16.87
CA ALA A 155 -0.38 -2.64 -18.19
C ALA A 155 -0.34 -4.18 -18.12
N ARG A 156 0.30 -4.75 -17.09
CA ARG A 156 0.31 -6.20 -16.83
C ARG A 156 -1.08 -6.73 -16.51
N HIS A 157 -1.85 -6.03 -15.69
CA HIS A 157 -3.21 -6.41 -15.30
C HIS A 157 -4.17 -6.36 -16.48
N ILE A 158 -4.11 -5.30 -17.31
CA ILE A 158 -4.88 -5.18 -18.55
C ILE A 158 -4.55 -6.34 -19.50
N LYS A 159 -3.27 -6.64 -19.70
CA LYS A 159 -2.84 -7.76 -20.55
C LYS A 159 -3.33 -9.12 -20.03
N ALA A 160 -3.44 -9.29 -18.71
CA ALA A 160 -4.02 -10.49 -18.13
C ALA A 160 -5.51 -10.61 -18.44
N LEU A 161 -6.24 -9.49 -18.32
CA LEU A 161 -7.66 -9.42 -18.63
C LEU A 161 -7.98 -9.70 -20.12
N GLU A 162 -7.15 -9.22 -21.04
CA GLU A 162 -7.30 -9.45 -22.49
C GLU A 162 -7.19 -10.94 -22.86
N LYS A 163 -6.40 -11.72 -22.13
CA LYS A 163 -6.23 -13.15 -22.37
C LYS A 163 -7.45 -13.99 -22.03
N VAL A 164 -8.32 -13.50 -21.16
CA VAL A 164 -9.52 -14.24 -20.72
C VAL A 164 -10.63 -14.18 -21.79
N LYS A 165 -10.59 -13.21 -22.71
CA LYS A 165 -11.60 -13.08 -23.79
C LYS A 165 -11.40 -14.01 -25.00
N LYS A 166 -10.37 -14.86 -24.95
CA LYS A 166 -10.13 -15.87 -26.00
C LYS A 166 -10.56 -17.26 -25.51
#